data_7a3b45ba63c1b14ca32533a436cc1721
#
_entry.id   7a3b45ba63c1b14ca32533a436cc1721
#
_cell.length_a   1.000
_cell.length_b   1.000
_cell.length_c   1.000
_cell.angle_alpha   90.00
_cell.angle_beta   90.00
_cell.angle_gamma   90.00
#
_symmetry.space_group_name_H-M   'P 1'
#
loop_
_entity.id
_entity.type
_entity.pdbx_description
1 polymer ?
#
loop_
_entity_poly.entity_id
_entity_poly.type
_entity_poly.pdbx_seq_one_letter_code
_entity_poly.pdbx_strand_id
1 'polypeptide(L)'
;MIKDINGIKVGILAYAEQLNGFEYLLDTPSKIGGVNMLDSYLIKRDISNAIKDGAEFIVIYPHWGVEYQSYPEEYQIKLAHNMIDWGADMVIGNHPHVIQPREEYEAKDGRKGIIYYSLGNLVSNQNHNNFSGDYRVEHGLLVDTIIYKGEDDRRAKILNTTYHTTWVGTTYDDYGLLNRAYVIDQYLSGEKMM
;
A
#
# COMPACT_ATOMS: atom_id res chain seq x y z
N MET A 1 9.29 5.27 -9.93
CA MET A 1 10.30 6.07 -9.21
C MET A 1 11.24 5.12 -8.48
N ILE A 2 12.58 5.37 -8.55
CA ILE A 2 13.57 4.62 -7.77
C ILE A 2 14.17 5.59 -6.76
N LYS A 3 14.26 5.18 -5.50
CA LYS A 3 14.89 5.93 -4.40
C LYS A 3 16.00 5.09 -3.78
N ASP A 4 17.13 5.73 -3.45
CA ASP A 4 18.15 5.15 -2.60
C ASP A 4 17.73 5.29 -1.13
N ILE A 5 17.65 4.17 -0.44
CA ILE A 5 17.34 4.10 0.99
C ILE A 5 18.51 3.36 1.66
N ASN A 6 19.40 4.11 2.29
CA ASN A 6 20.58 3.58 2.98
C ASN A 6 21.45 2.66 2.10
N GLY A 7 21.62 3.00 0.82
CA GLY A 7 22.41 2.23 -0.14
C GLY A 7 21.64 1.13 -0.88
N ILE A 8 20.36 0.94 -0.61
CA ILE A 8 19.49 0.02 -1.34
C ILE A 8 18.55 0.80 -2.26
N LYS A 9 18.55 0.48 -3.55
CA LYS A 9 17.67 1.12 -4.55
C LYS A 9 16.28 0.50 -4.52
N VAL A 10 15.31 1.24 -3.97
CA VAL A 10 13.92 0.82 -3.85
C VAL A 10 13.09 1.42 -4.98
N GLY A 11 12.51 0.55 -5.81
CA GLY A 11 11.53 0.92 -6.84
C GLY A 11 10.14 1.03 -6.22
N ILE A 12 9.46 2.15 -6.44
CA ILE A 12 8.08 2.38 -5.96
C ILE A 12 7.20 2.62 -7.19
N LEU A 13 6.20 1.75 -7.37
CA LEU A 13 5.25 1.78 -8.48
C LEU A 13 3.83 1.86 -7.92
N ALA A 14 3.03 2.80 -8.41
CA ALA A 14 1.67 3.02 -7.94
C ALA A 14 0.68 2.96 -9.12
N TYR A 15 -0.49 2.38 -8.88
CA TYR A 15 -1.54 2.18 -9.88
C TYR A 15 -2.92 2.41 -9.26
N ALA A 16 -3.87 2.88 -10.08
CA ALA A 16 -5.26 3.04 -9.69
C ALA A 16 -6.16 2.18 -10.59
N GLU A 17 -7.11 1.47 -10.00
CA GLU A 17 -8.11 0.70 -10.74
C GLU A 17 -9.19 1.58 -11.31
N GLN A 18 -9.54 2.64 -10.57
CA GLN A 18 -10.58 3.59 -10.93
C GLN A 18 -10.22 4.99 -10.45
N LEU A 19 -10.82 6.01 -11.06
CA LEU A 19 -10.61 7.41 -10.73
C LEU A 19 -11.89 8.09 -10.19
N ASN A 20 -12.80 7.33 -9.60
CA ASN A 20 -14.04 7.83 -9.00
C ASN A 20 -14.87 8.73 -9.93
N GLY A 21 -15.00 8.35 -11.22
CA GLY A 21 -15.71 9.10 -12.24
C GLY A 21 -14.90 10.21 -12.91
N PHE A 22 -13.61 10.32 -12.62
CA PHE A 22 -12.71 11.29 -13.27
C PHE A 22 -11.91 10.70 -14.44
N GLU A 23 -12.29 9.51 -14.94
CA GLU A 23 -11.62 8.83 -16.06
C GLU A 23 -11.57 9.69 -17.31
N TYR A 24 -12.58 10.54 -17.54
CA TYR A 24 -12.62 11.48 -18.67
C TYR A 24 -11.46 12.49 -18.67
N LEU A 25 -10.80 12.69 -17.54
CA LEU A 25 -9.62 13.56 -17.46
C LEU A 25 -8.37 12.92 -18.07
N LEU A 26 -8.34 11.60 -18.29
CA LEU A 26 -7.24 10.90 -18.95
C LEU A 26 -7.26 11.08 -20.48
N ASP A 27 -8.40 11.42 -21.05
CA ASP A 27 -8.59 11.52 -22.51
C ASP A 27 -7.99 12.78 -23.14
N THR A 28 -7.39 13.65 -22.34
CA THR A 28 -6.79 14.90 -22.84
C THR A 28 -5.28 14.74 -23.03
N PRO A 29 -4.71 15.19 -24.19
CA PRO A 29 -3.26 15.04 -24.46
C PRO A 29 -2.35 15.65 -23.40
N SER A 30 -2.80 16.69 -22.70
CA SER A 30 -2.05 17.36 -21.62
C SER A 30 -2.05 16.55 -20.30
N LYS A 31 -2.84 15.48 -20.19
CA LYS A 31 -3.05 14.70 -18.97
C LYS A 31 -2.65 13.23 -19.12
N ILE A 32 -2.25 12.82 -20.35
CA ILE A 32 -1.70 11.49 -20.60
C ILE A 32 -0.44 11.34 -19.75
N GLY A 33 -0.42 10.32 -18.86
CA GLY A 33 0.69 10.03 -17.95
C GLY A 33 0.55 10.59 -16.52
N GLY A 34 -0.59 11.23 -16.18
CA GLY A 34 -0.84 11.73 -14.83
C GLY A 34 -1.12 10.62 -13.79
N VAL A 35 -1.73 9.51 -14.22
CA VAL A 35 -2.07 8.36 -13.36
C VAL A 35 -1.81 7.07 -14.11
N ASN A 36 -1.13 6.13 -13.47
CA ASN A 36 -0.98 4.78 -13.99
C ASN A 36 -2.24 3.96 -13.64
N MET A 37 -2.95 3.52 -14.67
CA MET A 37 -4.09 2.62 -14.47
C MET A 37 -3.63 1.20 -14.16
N LEU A 38 -4.45 0.46 -13.37
CA LEU A 38 -4.18 -0.91 -12.97
C LEU A 38 -4.35 -1.86 -14.16
N ASP A 39 -3.29 -2.02 -14.92
CA ASP A 39 -3.21 -2.90 -16.09
C ASP A 39 -2.07 -3.90 -15.94
N SER A 40 -2.37 -5.19 -16.07
CA SER A 40 -1.42 -6.29 -15.85
C SER A 40 -0.20 -6.22 -16.77
N TYR A 41 -0.38 -5.81 -18.02
CA TYR A 41 0.73 -5.68 -18.97
C TYR A 41 1.64 -4.51 -18.60
N LEU A 42 1.06 -3.37 -18.25
CA LEU A 42 1.81 -2.18 -17.82
C LEU A 42 2.57 -2.45 -16.53
N ILE A 43 1.93 -3.05 -15.54
CA ILE A 43 2.56 -3.41 -14.26
C ILE A 43 3.77 -4.32 -14.49
N LYS A 44 3.60 -5.40 -15.25
CA LYS A 44 4.69 -6.33 -15.57
C LYS A 44 5.86 -5.65 -16.28
N ARG A 45 5.56 -4.80 -17.26
CA ARG A 45 6.56 -4.00 -18.00
C ARG A 45 7.32 -3.08 -17.07
N ASP A 46 6.61 -2.37 -16.19
CA ASP A 46 7.19 -1.38 -15.31
C ASP A 46 8.05 -2.02 -14.20
N ILE A 47 7.65 -3.19 -13.68
CA ILE A 47 8.49 -4.02 -12.81
C ILE A 47 9.79 -4.39 -13.52
N SER A 48 9.68 -4.92 -14.76
CA SER A 48 10.86 -5.29 -15.57
C SER A 48 11.79 -4.10 -15.83
N ASN A 49 11.22 -2.92 -16.13
CA ASN A 49 11.99 -1.70 -16.35
C ASN A 49 12.67 -1.23 -15.05
N ALA A 50 11.96 -1.24 -13.92
CA ALA A 50 12.55 -0.87 -12.63
C ALA A 50 13.75 -1.76 -12.26
N ILE A 51 13.66 -3.08 -12.52
CA ILE A 51 14.79 -4.01 -12.33
C ILE A 51 15.96 -3.66 -13.25
N LYS A 52 15.70 -3.39 -14.54
CA LYS A 52 16.75 -2.99 -15.50
C LYS A 52 17.41 -1.67 -15.13
N ASP A 53 16.64 -0.74 -14.56
CA ASP A 53 17.12 0.56 -14.09
C ASP A 53 17.82 0.47 -12.73
N GLY A 54 17.98 -0.76 -12.20
CA GLY A 54 18.78 -1.08 -11.02
C GLY A 54 18.03 -1.07 -9.72
N ALA A 55 16.69 -1.18 -9.70
CA ALA A 55 15.94 -1.39 -8.47
C ALA A 55 16.30 -2.76 -7.85
N GLU A 56 16.63 -2.74 -6.58
CA GLU A 56 17.05 -3.90 -5.79
C GLU A 56 15.94 -4.43 -4.88
N PHE A 57 14.91 -3.62 -4.67
CA PHE A 57 13.67 -3.96 -3.98
C PHE A 57 12.51 -3.22 -4.64
N ILE A 58 11.36 -3.87 -4.85
CA ILE A 58 10.21 -3.27 -5.54
C ILE A 58 8.96 -3.35 -4.69
N VAL A 59 8.35 -2.19 -4.47
CA VAL A 59 7.07 -2.03 -3.78
C VAL A 59 6.01 -1.57 -4.78
N ILE A 60 4.88 -2.26 -4.81
CA ILE A 60 3.72 -1.90 -5.63
C ILE A 60 2.62 -1.35 -4.71
N TYR A 61 2.07 -0.20 -5.06
CA TYR A 61 0.94 0.44 -4.38
C TYR A 61 -0.30 0.45 -5.29
N PRO A 62 -1.14 -0.59 -5.27
CA PRO A 62 -2.41 -0.58 -5.98
C PRO A 62 -3.50 0.09 -5.14
N HIS A 63 -4.26 0.98 -5.78
CA HIS A 63 -5.53 1.51 -5.29
C HIS A 63 -6.64 0.74 -5.98
N TRP A 64 -7.25 -0.23 -5.32
CA TRP A 64 -8.04 -1.29 -5.93
C TRP A 64 -9.12 -1.90 -5.05
N GLY A 65 -10.01 -2.67 -5.64
CA GLY A 65 -11.01 -3.48 -4.95
C GLY A 65 -12.30 -2.74 -4.66
N VAL A 66 -13.05 -3.25 -3.70
CA VAL A 66 -14.37 -2.76 -3.35
C VAL A 66 -14.34 -2.12 -1.97
N GLU A 67 -14.89 -0.91 -1.86
CA GLU A 67 -14.98 -0.17 -0.59
C GLU A 67 -15.72 -0.99 0.49
N TYR A 68 -15.20 -0.94 1.72
CA TYR A 68 -15.76 -1.53 2.94
C TYR A 68 -15.86 -3.06 2.97
N GLN A 69 -15.27 -3.75 2.00
CA GLN A 69 -15.14 -5.20 2.01
C GLN A 69 -13.97 -5.64 2.90
N SER A 70 -14.20 -6.61 3.80
CA SER A 70 -13.17 -7.12 4.72
C SER A 70 -12.17 -8.08 4.06
N TYR A 71 -12.45 -8.56 2.85
CA TYR A 71 -11.63 -9.51 2.12
C TYR A 71 -11.41 -9.04 0.69
N PRO A 72 -10.21 -9.31 0.11
CA PRO A 72 -9.94 -9.00 -1.28
C PRO A 72 -10.78 -9.88 -2.22
N GLU A 73 -11.08 -9.35 -3.39
CA GLU A 73 -11.68 -10.09 -4.50
C GLU A 73 -10.67 -11.10 -5.10
N GLU A 74 -11.17 -12.15 -5.73
CA GLU A 74 -10.31 -13.19 -6.34
C GLU A 74 -9.31 -12.62 -7.35
N TYR A 75 -9.72 -11.62 -8.15
CA TYR A 75 -8.83 -10.99 -9.12
C TYR A 75 -7.67 -10.23 -8.45
N GLN A 76 -7.90 -9.62 -7.28
CA GLN A 76 -6.86 -8.92 -6.51
C GLN A 76 -5.81 -9.92 -6.02
N ILE A 77 -6.25 -11.07 -5.49
CA ILE A 77 -5.37 -12.17 -5.03
C ILE A 77 -4.50 -12.63 -6.20
N LYS A 78 -5.12 -12.96 -7.34
CA LYS A 78 -4.42 -13.41 -8.53
C LYS A 78 -3.43 -12.37 -9.07
N LEU A 79 -3.83 -11.09 -9.08
CA LEU A 79 -2.97 -10.03 -9.58
C LEU A 79 -1.80 -9.77 -8.63
N ALA A 80 -2.02 -9.80 -7.30
CA ALA A 80 -0.96 -9.66 -6.31
C ALA A 80 0.09 -10.78 -6.44
N HIS A 81 -0.35 -12.04 -6.55
CA HIS A 81 0.55 -13.17 -6.80
C HIS A 81 1.38 -12.97 -8.09
N ASN A 82 0.72 -12.54 -9.17
CA ASN A 82 1.42 -12.22 -10.41
C ASN A 82 2.44 -11.09 -10.24
N MET A 83 2.13 -10.03 -9.49
CA MET A 83 3.07 -8.93 -9.22
C MET A 83 4.34 -9.46 -8.54
N ILE A 84 4.19 -10.34 -7.52
CA ILE A 84 5.33 -10.96 -6.85
C ILE A 84 6.09 -11.88 -7.82
N ASP A 85 5.41 -12.71 -8.59
CA ASP A 85 6.00 -13.56 -9.63
C ASP A 85 6.79 -12.76 -10.70
N TRP A 86 6.33 -11.55 -11.04
CA TRP A 86 7.01 -10.68 -12.01
C TRP A 86 8.21 -9.93 -11.43
N GLY A 87 8.41 -9.96 -10.12
CA GLY A 87 9.58 -9.39 -9.48
C GLY A 87 9.33 -8.32 -8.43
N ALA A 88 8.09 -8.06 -8.03
CA ALA A 88 7.82 -7.25 -6.85
C ALA A 88 8.20 -8.01 -5.57
N ASP A 89 8.53 -7.29 -4.52
CA ASP A 89 8.85 -7.83 -3.19
C ASP A 89 7.74 -7.53 -2.18
N MET A 90 7.02 -6.43 -2.37
CA MET A 90 5.84 -6.07 -1.56
C MET A 90 4.72 -5.52 -2.44
N VAL A 91 3.49 -5.87 -2.05
CA VAL A 91 2.26 -5.23 -2.55
C VAL A 91 1.53 -4.63 -1.37
N ILE A 92 1.24 -3.33 -1.44
CA ILE A 92 0.59 -2.56 -0.38
C ILE A 92 -0.68 -1.92 -0.95
N GLY A 93 -1.80 -2.63 -0.80
CA GLY A 93 -3.09 -2.23 -1.30
C GLY A 93 -3.76 -1.15 -0.46
N ASN A 94 -4.59 -0.36 -1.13
CA ASN A 94 -5.44 0.68 -0.56
C ASN A 94 -6.75 0.76 -1.34
N HIS A 95 -7.68 1.59 -0.93
CA HIS A 95 -9.01 1.85 -1.45
C HIS A 95 -10.16 1.26 -0.60
N PRO A 96 -10.11 0.01 -0.09
CA PRO A 96 -11.26 -0.53 0.65
C PRO A 96 -11.65 0.25 1.92
N HIS A 97 -10.84 1.20 2.38
CA HIS A 97 -11.05 1.99 3.61
C HIS A 97 -11.14 1.16 4.90
N VAL A 98 -10.97 -0.13 4.81
CA VAL A 98 -10.90 -1.07 5.94
C VAL A 98 -9.68 -1.96 5.78
N ILE A 99 -9.15 -2.45 6.90
CA ILE A 99 -8.02 -3.38 6.90
C ILE A 99 -8.49 -4.71 6.28
N GLN A 100 -7.69 -5.24 5.34
CA GLN A 100 -7.87 -6.57 4.75
C GLN A 100 -6.71 -7.49 5.13
N PRO A 101 -6.82 -8.81 4.91
CA PRO A 101 -5.77 -9.77 5.24
C PRO A 101 -4.41 -9.43 4.67
N ARG A 102 -3.37 -9.91 5.36
CA ARG A 102 -1.98 -9.97 4.92
C ARG A 102 -1.64 -11.37 4.47
N GLU A 103 -0.81 -11.50 3.46
CA GLU A 103 -0.32 -12.79 2.94
C GLU A 103 1.20 -12.77 2.76
N GLU A 104 1.88 -13.88 3.04
CA GLU A 104 3.23 -14.17 2.59
C GLU A 104 3.13 -15.13 1.41
N TYR A 105 3.64 -14.71 0.25
CA TYR A 105 3.56 -15.48 -0.98
C TYR A 105 4.96 -15.85 -1.47
N GLU A 106 5.15 -17.14 -1.79
CA GLU A 106 6.37 -17.62 -2.41
C GLU A 106 6.23 -17.59 -3.93
N ALA A 107 7.03 -16.74 -4.56
CA ALA A 107 7.09 -16.60 -6.02
C ALA A 107 7.63 -17.87 -6.67
N LYS A 108 7.35 -18.04 -7.96
CA LYS A 108 7.82 -19.18 -8.78
C LYS A 108 9.35 -19.31 -8.85
N ASP A 109 10.08 -18.25 -8.60
CA ASP A 109 11.55 -18.23 -8.52
C ASP A 109 12.11 -18.45 -7.11
N GLY A 110 11.23 -18.76 -6.13
CA GLY A 110 11.57 -19.03 -4.73
C GLY A 110 11.74 -17.79 -3.84
N ARG A 111 11.55 -16.57 -4.37
CA ARG A 111 11.54 -15.36 -3.56
C ARG A 111 10.27 -15.31 -2.70
N LYS A 112 10.39 -14.77 -1.50
CA LYS A 112 9.24 -14.49 -0.63
C LYS A 112 8.85 -13.04 -0.76
N GLY A 113 7.58 -12.78 -1.05
CA GLY A 113 6.98 -11.47 -1.05
C GLY A 113 5.89 -11.33 0.00
N ILE A 114 5.56 -10.09 0.36
CA ILE A 114 4.51 -9.77 1.32
C ILE A 114 3.44 -8.95 0.62
N ILE A 115 2.19 -9.33 0.86
CA ILE A 115 1.01 -8.69 0.30
C ILE A 115 0.13 -8.20 1.46
N TYR A 116 -0.13 -6.91 1.51
CA TYR A 116 -1.19 -6.29 2.28
C TYR A 116 -2.29 -5.90 1.31
N TYR A 117 -3.45 -6.53 1.35
CA TYR A 117 -4.52 -6.25 0.41
C TYR A 117 -5.17 -4.88 0.62
N SER A 118 -5.27 -4.43 1.87
CA SER A 118 -5.58 -3.05 2.24
C SER A 118 -5.04 -2.71 3.62
N LEU A 119 -4.45 -1.53 3.75
CA LEU A 119 -4.00 -1.01 5.05
C LEU A 119 -5.08 -0.25 5.82
N GLY A 120 -6.28 -0.08 5.26
CA GLY A 120 -7.33 0.75 5.86
C GLY A 120 -7.01 2.26 5.77
N ASN A 121 -7.57 3.04 6.69
CA ASN A 121 -7.42 4.49 6.74
C ASN A 121 -6.33 4.91 7.72
N LEU A 122 -5.31 5.63 7.25
CA LEU A 122 -4.33 6.27 8.14
C LEU A 122 -4.85 7.61 8.68
N VAL A 123 -5.39 8.46 7.81
CA VAL A 123 -6.08 9.71 8.15
C VAL A 123 -7.30 9.82 7.27
N SER A 124 -8.47 10.00 7.87
CA SER A 124 -9.73 10.09 7.14
C SER A 124 -10.76 10.91 7.94
N ASN A 125 -11.74 11.47 7.28
CA ASN A 125 -12.94 12.01 7.91
C ASN A 125 -14.10 10.98 7.99
N GLN A 126 -13.86 9.76 7.51
CA GLN A 126 -14.79 8.65 7.70
C GLN A 126 -14.71 8.18 9.15
N ASN A 127 -15.86 8.11 9.80
CA ASN A 127 -15.98 7.62 11.17
C ASN A 127 -17.32 6.90 11.34
N HIS A 128 -17.47 6.13 12.41
CA HIS A 128 -18.68 5.34 12.66
C HIS A 128 -19.97 6.17 12.66
N ASN A 129 -19.92 7.46 13.02
CA ASN A 129 -21.12 8.31 13.02
C ASN A 129 -21.63 8.65 11.63
N ASN A 130 -20.72 8.78 10.64
CA ASN A 130 -21.09 9.09 9.26
C ASN A 130 -21.09 7.84 8.35
N PHE A 131 -20.75 6.64 8.90
CA PHE A 131 -20.69 5.36 8.19
C PHE A 131 -21.57 4.28 8.85
N SER A 132 -22.81 4.60 9.20
CA SER A 132 -23.81 3.66 9.69
C SER A 132 -23.36 2.80 10.88
N GLY A 133 -22.47 3.31 11.73
CA GLY A 133 -21.94 2.60 12.89
C GLY A 133 -20.74 1.69 12.59
N ASP A 134 -20.19 1.72 11.40
CA ASP A 134 -19.04 0.90 11.04
C ASP A 134 -17.73 1.50 11.58
N TYR A 135 -17.20 0.94 12.65
CA TYR A 135 -15.94 1.36 13.27
C TYR A 135 -14.69 0.96 12.45
N ARG A 136 -14.80 0.03 11.49
CA ARG A 136 -13.65 -0.44 10.71
C ARG A 136 -13.02 0.69 9.89
N VAL A 137 -13.81 1.70 9.49
CA VAL A 137 -13.34 2.86 8.72
C VAL A 137 -12.43 3.82 9.50
N GLU A 138 -12.34 3.65 10.82
CA GLU A 138 -11.47 4.44 11.68
C GLU A 138 -10.10 3.78 11.91
N HIS A 139 -9.91 2.55 11.41
CA HIS A 139 -8.71 1.78 11.65
C HIS A 139 -7.82 1.69 10.42
N GLY A 140 -6.52 1.69 10.67
CA GLY A 140 -5.49 1.47 9.66
C GLY A 140 -4.30 0.72 10.21
N LEU A 141 -3.36 0.41 9.33
CA LEU A 141 -2.08 -0.17 9.66
C LEU A 141 -0.95 0.77 9.26
N LEU A 142 0.00 0.96 10.17
CA LEU A 142 1.34 1.46 9.85
C LEU A 142 2.28 0.26 9.76
N VAL A 143 2.86 0.04 8.59
CA VAL A 143 3.75 -1.10 8.33
C VAL A 143 5.19 -0.63 8.37
N ASP A 144 6.00 -1.30 9.19
CA ASP A 144 7.44 -1.08 9.29
C ASP A 144 8.17 -2.31 8.73
N THR A 145 9.07 -2.11 7.76
CA THR A 145 9.75 -3.19 7.06
C THR A 145 11.25 -2.96 7.05
N ILE A 146 11.97 -3.94 7.57
CA ILE A 146 13.42 -3.98 7.50
C ILE A 146 13.82 -4.82 6.30
N ILE A 147 14.54 -4.18 5.37
CA ILE A 147 15.12 -4.86 4.20
C ILE A 147 16.63 -4.97 4.37
N TYR A 148 17.19 -6.05 3.85
CA TYR A 148 18.62 -6.35 3.91
C TYR A 148 19.13 -6.82 2.56
N LYS A 149 20.34 -6.42 2.21
CA LYS A 149 21.06 -6.89 1.04
C LYS A 149 22.49 -7.28 1.45
N GLY A 150 22.86 -8.55 1.25
CA GLY A 150 24.23 -9.04 1.41
C GLY A 150 25.15 -8.53 0.27
N GLU A 151 26.46 -8.60 0.48
CA GLU A 151 27.47 -8.12 -0.50
C GLU A 151 27.35 -8.83 -1.85
N ASP A 152 27.04 -10.13 -1.86
CA ASP A 152 26.89 -10.95 -3.07
C ASP A 152 25.44 -11.02 -3.59
N ASP A 153 24.49 -10.43 -2.87
CA ASP A 153 23.08 -10.46 -3.27
C ASP A 153 22.82 -9.44 -4.42
N ARG A 154 22.12 -9.87 -5.46
CA ARG A 154 21.69 -8.97 -6.53
C ARG A 154 20.48 -8.11 -6.12
N ARG A 155 19.69 -8.59 -5.16
CA ARG A 155 18.46 -7.94 -4.68
C ARG A 155 18.40 -7.97 -3.17
N ALA A 156 17.76 -6.96 -2.60
CA ALA A 156 17.44 -6.95 -1.19
C ALA A 156 16.28 -7.92 -0.88
N LYS A 157 16.21 -8.34 0.37
CA LYS A 157 15.21 -9.27 0.91
C LYS A 157 14.55 -8.64 2.12
N ILE A 158 13.32 -9.02 2.39
CA ILE A 158 12.63 -8.67 3.63
C ILE A 158 13.29 -9.47 4.77
N LEU A 159 13.86 -8.75 5.74
CA LEU A 159 14.41 -9.36 6.94
C LEU A 159 13.32 -9.50 8.01
N ASN A 160 12.53 -8.46 8.19
CA ASN A 160 11.43 -8.43 9.14
C ASN A 160 10.36 -7.45 8.67
N THR A 161 9.11 -7.69 9.04
CA THR A 161 8.03 -6.74 8.90
C THR A 161 7.15 -6.78 10.14
N THR A 162 6.85 -5.62 10.68
CA THR A 162 5.92 -5.40 11.79
C THR A 162 4.83 -4.46 11.35
N TYR A 163 3.73 -4.46 12.06
CA TYR A 163 2.66 -3.50 11.84
C TYR A 163 2.12 -3.01 13.17
N HIS A 164 1.69 -1.76 13.16
CA HIS A 164 1.03 -1.12 14.28
C HIS A 164 -0.37 -0.74 13.85
N THR A 165 -1.36 -1.09 14.65
CA THR A 165 -2.74 -0.67 14.41
C THR A 165 -2.87 0.81 14.73
N THR A 166 -3.51 1.55 13.82
CA THR A 166 -3.81 2.96 14.01
C THR A 166 -5.31 3.19 14.14
N TRP A 167 -5.67 4.24 14.87
CA TRP A 167 -7.02 4.73 14.99
C TRP A 167 -7.08 6.20 14.61
N VAL A 168 -8.08 6.58 13.85
CA VAL A 168 -8.32 7.97 13.45
C VAL A 168 -9.30 8.59 14.43
N GLY A 169 -8.78 9.41 15.34
CA GLY A 169 -9.60 10.21 16.24
C GLY A 169 -10.00 11.52 15.61
N THR A 170 -11.28 11.88 15.72
CA THR A 170 -11.83 13.14 15.24
C THR A 170 -12.10 14.06 16.41
N THR A 171 -11.54 15.26 16.39
CA THR A 171 -11.74 16.32 17.38
C THR A 171 -12.06 17.63 16.67
N TYR A 172 -12.50 18.63 17.47
CA TYR A 172 -12.70 20.00 16.98
C TYR A 172 -11.73 20.92 17.71
N ASP A 173 -11.15 21.86 16.98
CA ASP A 173 -10.38 22.97 17.53
C ASP A 173 -10.94 24.31 17.01
N ASP A 174 -10.26 25.42 17.29
CA ASP A 174 -10.68 26.76 16.88
C ASP A 174 -10.72 26.95 15.36
N TYR A 175 -10.11 26.06 14.59
CA TYR A 175 -10.04 26.09 13.13
C TYR A 175 -11.02 25.12 12.47
N GLY A 176 -11.69 24.24 13.23
CA GLY A 176 -12.69 23.30 12.76
C GLY A 176 -12.38 21.83 13.07
N LEU A 177 -12.76 20.96 12.15
CA LEU A 177 -12.60 19.52 12.28
C LEU A 177 -11.13 19.11 12.14
N LEU A 178 -10.62 18.37 13.10
CA LEU A 178 -9.26 17.84 13.12
C LEU A 178 -9.28 16.31 13.21
N ASN A 179 -8.73 15.65 12.20
CA ASN A 179 -8.51 14.20 12.19
C ASN A 179 -7.06 13.89 12.51
N ARG A 180 -6.81 13.00 13.48
CA ARG A 180 -5.48 12.54 13.84
C ARG A 180 -5.39 11.03 13.85
N ALA A 181 -4.28 10.51 13.32
CA ALA A 181 -3.92 9.11 13.49
C ALA A 181 -3.20 8.91 14.83
N TYR A 182 -3.62 7.90 15.56
CA TYR A 182 -2.99 7.45 16.80
C TYR A 182 -2.51 6.02 16.62
N VAL A 183 -1.26 5.75 16.99
CA VAL A 183 -0.76 4.37 17.05
C VAL A 183 -1.27 3.76 18.35
N ILE A 184 -2.12 2.74 18.27
CA ILE A 184 -2.87 2.21 19.41
C ILE A 184 -1.94 1.66 20.50
N ASP A 185 -0.91 0.92 20.11
CA ASP A 185 0.04 0.32 21.04
C ASP A 185 0.75 1.38 21.91
N GLN A 186 1.17 2.49 21.29
CA GLN A 186 1.80 3.62 21.98
C GLN A 186 0.81 4.35 22.89
N TYR A 187 -0.43 4.49 22.44
CA TYR A 187 -1.46 5.14 23.25
C TYR A 187 -1.80 4.33 24.51
N LEU A 188 -1.90 3.00 24.39
CA LEU A 188 -2.19 2.10 25.51
C LEU A 188 -1.00 1.98 26.48
N SER A 189 0.24 2.12 26.02
CA SER A 189 1.44 2.12 26.87
C SER A 189 1.63 3.41 27.67
N GLY A 190 0.85 4.44 27.38
CA GLY A 190 0.95 5.76 28.03
C GLY A 190 2.14 6.59 27.54
N GLU A 191 2.82 6.18 26.49
CA GLU A 191 3.85 6.99 25.83
C GLU A 191 3.18 8.20 25.16
N LYS A 192 3.53 9.41 25.62
CA LYS A 192 3.03 10.64 25.00
C LYS A 192 3.60 10.73 23.57
N MET A 193 2.73 10.76 22.58
CA MET A 193 3.12 11.17 21.24
C MET A 193 3.64 12.63 21.30
N MET A 194 4.89 12.81 20.88
CA MET A 194 5.46 14.14 20.66
C MET A 194 4.92 14.77 19.38
#